data_2e130afa128468a4b029058db200fa49
#
_entry.id   2e130afa128468a4b029058db200fa49
#
_cell.length_a   1.000
_cell.length_b   1.000
_cell.length_c   1.000
_cell.angle_alpha   90.00
_cell.angle_beta   90.00
_cell.angle_gamma   90.00
#
_symmetry.space_group_name_H-M   'P 1'
#
loop_
_entity.id
_entity.type
_entity.pdbx_description
1 polymer ?
#
loop_
_entity_poly.entity_id
_entity_poly.type
_entity_poly.pdbx_seq_one_letter_code
_entity_poly.pdbx_strand_id
1 'polypeptide(L)'
;MNNKIEHHITKYKNFLFQIHGRPIKGILSKGVPCTMEDPTPDKTHGDVVHPCVRYIPEGFEGHQWWMVYTPYYGKTDGMENPRLCYADAKEGEVPTTWKFYCIIKDKPEKGYNSDPTLIFHCNKLYVFWRENETDHAKNLGYSRATFGCCVQQNEVTYLESPTLVEKTIQTDHEICPTIMETAGKLYAYSIHIRFNPKWIFYFPQSLMRQLYRFRIIEFAYLLVGSSRMKTHGAALWEGEAIEKPFQYVKTIPFKGVSRLYRPWHMDLFEAENEEGKTSLFAVVQTDEKFADICLAQLKDNHFQFYPQPLVTNKSIGMIGIYKPCAVMLNDTFYLYYTARDDGDASLNRLFVTSMPWKEVLKRQNMRKI
;
A
#
# COMPACT_ATOMS: atom_id res chain seq x y z
N MET A 1 11.26 12.41 21.09
CA MET A 1 12.44 13.08 20.46
C MET A 1 11.95 13.74 19.19
N ASN A 2 11.81 14.76 19.27
CA ASN A 2 11.49 16.16 18.99
C ASN A 2 10.97 16.44 17.59
N ASN A 3 9.70 16.89 17.52
CA ASN A 3 9.05 17.50 16.35
C ASN A 3 9.95 18.54 15.62
N LYS A 4 10.82 19.25 16.35
CA LYS A 4 11.78 20.19 15.74
C LYS A 4 12.81 19.50 14.83
N ILE A 5 13.33 18.35 15.23
CA ILE A 5 14.33 17.62 14.43
C ILE A 5 13.68 17.08 13.15
N GLU A 6 12.48 16.53 13.24
CA GLU A 6 11.76 16.02 12.07
C GLU A 6 11.32 17.14 11.12
N HIS A 7 10.94 18.31 11.64
CA HIS A 7 10.69 19.50 10.83
C HIS A 7 11.96 19.94 10.05
N HIS A 8 13.11 19.96 10.70
CA HIS A 8 14.38 20.24 10.01
C HIS A 8 14.72 19.17 8.97
N ILE A 9 14.52 17.91 9.29
CA ILE A 9 14.71 16.78 8.37
C ILE A 9 13.85 16.94 7.12
N THR A 10 12.58 17.28 7.27
CA THR A 10 11.65 17.52 6.15
C THR A 10 12.11 18.70 5.30
N LYS A 11 12.59 19.78 5.92
CA LYS A 11 13.13 20.94 5.21
C LYS A 11 14.37 20.59 4.36
N TYR A 12 15.30 19.81 4.90
CA TYR A 12 16.48 19.36 4.18
C TYR A 12 16.17 18.31 3.11
N LYS A 13 15.24 17.38 3.39
CA LYS A 13 14.72 16.44 2.39
C LYS A 13 14.19 17.19 1.17
N ASN A 14 13.41 18.23 1.39
CA ASN A 14 12.86 19.07 0.34
C ASN A 14 13.93 19.81 -0.46
N PHE A 15 14.97 20.29 0.20
CA PHE A 15 16.11 20.94 -0.46
C PHE A 15 16.85 19.98 -1.38
N LEU A 16 17.13 18.77 -0.91
CA LEU A 16 17.78 17.74 -1.72
C LEU A 16 16.92 17.26 -2.89
N PHE A 17 15.59 17.23 -2.72
CA PHE A 17 14.67 16.96 -3.82
C PHE A 17 14.77 18.01 -4.94
N GLN A 18 14.94 19.27 -4.59
CA GLN A 18 15.14 20.33 -5.57
C GLN A 18 16.44 20.13 -6.37
N ILE A 19 17.53 19.77 -5.70
CA ILE A 19 18.83 19.52 -6.34
C ILE A 19 18.74 18.35 -7.33
N HIS A 20 17.96 17.31 -7.01
CA HIS A 20 17.82 16.14 -7.87
C HIS A 20 16.68 16.26 -8.92
N GLY A 21 16.07 17.44 -9.07
CA GLY A 21 15.05 17.70 -10.07
C GLY A 21 13.70 17.02 -9.82
N ARG A 22 13.47 16.43 -8.63
CA ARG A 22 12.17 15.86 -8.26
C ARG A 22 11.23 16.91 -7.70
N PRO A 23 9.95 16.83 -8.03
CA PRO A 23 8.95 17.72 -7.46
C PRO A 23 8.84 17.49 -5.94
N ILE A 24 8.78 18.58 -5.19
CA ILE A 24 8.66 18.56 -3.74
C ILE A 24 7.20 18.40 -3.33
N LYS A 25 6.27 18.83 -4.19
CA LYS A 25 4.82 18.74 -3.97
C LYS A 25 4.25 17.63 -4.82
N GLY A 26 3.38 16.83 -4.22
CA GLY A 26 2.48 15.96 -4.96
C GLY A 26 1.46 16.77 -5.76
N ILE A 27 0.85 16.13 -6.75
CA ILE A 27 -0.21 16.76 -7.56
C ILE A 27 -1.55 16.82 -6.84
N LEU A 28 -1.74 15.98 -5.81
CA LEU A 28 -2.95 15.93 -4.97
C LEU A 28 -2.74 16.72 -3.67
N SER A 29 -3.83 17.23 -3.12
CA SER A 29 -3.88 17.82 -1.78
C SER A 29 -3.86 16.73 -0.69
N LYS A 30 -3.77 17.13 0.58
CA LYS A 30 -3.88 16.24 1.73
C LYS A 30 -5.20 15.47 1.77
N GLY A 31 -6.28 16.08 1.28
CA GLY A 31 -7.61 15.51 1.40
C GLY A 31 -8.19 15.66 2.81
N VAL A 32 -9.16 14.82 3.13
CA VAL A 32 -9.88 14.84 4.40
C VAL A 32 -9.56 13.59 5.23
N PRO A 33 -9.50 13.70 6.55
CA PRO A 33 -9.33 12.53 7.41
C PRO A 33 -10.58 11.68 7.42
N CYS A 34 -10.41 10.36 7.51
CA CYS A 34 -11.49 9.42 7.71
C CYS A 34 -11.63 9.05 9.18
N THR A 35 -12.87 8.80 9.60
CA THR A 35 -13.22 8.34 10.95
C THR A 35 -13.51 6.84 10.92
N MET A 36 -13.01 6.12 11.92
CA MET A 36 -13.25 4.71 12.12
C MET A 36 -14.17 4.52 13.33
N GLU A 37 -15.34 3.93 13.13
CA GLU A 37 -16.25 3.52 14.20
C GLU A 37 -16.02 2.03 14.50
N ASP A 38 -14.98 1.75 15.27
CA ASP A 38 -14.61 0.38 15.66
C ASP A 38 -14.89 0.18 17.15
N PRO A 39 -15.87 -0.66 17.52
CA PRO A 39 -16.26 -0.91 18.90
C PRO A 39 -15.37 -1.94 19.62
N THR A 40 -14.35 -2.48 18.96
CA THR A 40 -13.52 -3.52 19.57
C THR A 40 -12.75 -2.99 20.80
N PRO A 41 -12.58 -3.83 21.86
CA PRO A 41 -12.06 -3.39 23.15
C PRO A 41 -10.61 -2.87 23.10
N ASP A 42 -9.83 -3.33 22.15
CA ASP A 42 -8.44 -2.93 21.97
C ASP A 42 -8.27 -1.53 21.37
N LYS A 43 -9.39 -0.84 21.14
CA LYS A 43 -9.52 0.56 20.72
C LYS A 43 -8.30 1.05 19.96
N THR A 44 -8.32 0.86 18.69
CA THR A 44 -7.23 1.30 17.79
C THR A 44 -7.07 2.82 17.75
N HIS A 45 -7.96 3.57 18.42
CA HIS A 45 -7.99 5.04 18.42
C HIS A 45 -7.88 5.66 17.01
N GLY A 46 -8.36 4.92 15.99
CA GLY A 46 -8.22 5.33 14.60
C GLY A 46 -6.81 5.11 14.01
N ASP A 47 -5.97 4.31 14.65
CA ASP A 47 -4.67 3.91 14.10
C ASP A 47 -4.86 2.83 13.05
N VAL A 48 -4.82 3.23 11.78
CA VAL A 48 -5.16 2.43 10.62
C VAL A 48 -3.94 2.30 9.72
N VAL A 49 -3.57 1.08 9.38
CA VAL A 49 -2.59 0.79 8.33
C VAL A 49 -3.17 -0.21 7.32
N HIS A 50 -2.55 -0.32 6.18
CA HIS A 50 -2.91 -1.24 5.10
C HIS A 50 -4.37 -1.16 4.63
N PRO A 51 -4.95 0.03 4.39
CA PRO A 51 -6.30 0.12 3.88
C PRO A 51 -6.38 -0.49 2.46
N CYS A 52 -7.45 -1.25 2.22
CA CYS A 52 -7.88 -1.65 0.89
C CYS A 52 -9.37 -1.36 0.77
N VAL A 53 -9.72 -0.40 -0.06
CA VAL A 53 -11.10 0.09 -0.27
C VAL A 53 -11.58 -0.39 -1.62
N ARG A 54 -12.83 -0.85 -1.68
CA ARG A 54 -13.51 -1.21 -2.93
C ARG A 54 -14.91 -0.62 -2.95
N TYR A 55 -15.31 -0.15 -4.11
CA TYR A 55 -16.67 0.25 -4.42
C TYR A 55 -17.35 -0.87 -5.20
N ILE A 56 -18.51 -1.30 -4.75
CA ILE A 56 -19.33 -2.37 -5.34
C ILE A 56 -20.63 -1.73 -5.80
N PRO A 57 -20.79 -1.44 -7.09
CA PRO A 57 -21.95 -0.69 -7.60
C PRO A 57 -23.29 -1.35 -7.26
N GLU A 58 -23.37 -2.66 -7.38
CA GLU A 58 -24.54 -3.47 -7.05
C GLU A 58 -24.80 -3.59 -5.54
N GLY A 59 -23.82 -3.24 -4.74
CA GLY A 59 -23.82 -3.42 -3.30
C GLY A 59 -23.54 -4.85 -2.87
N PHE A 60 -23.04 -5.01 -1.65
CA PHE A 60 -22.92 -6.26 -0.95
C PHE A 60 -23.53 -6.07 0.45
N GLU A 61 -24.48 -6.93 0.83
CA GLU A 61 -25.22 -6.85 2.12
C GLU A 61 -25.80 -5.45 2.42
N GLY A 62 -26.28 -4.76 1.38
CA GLY A 62 -26.89 -3.44 1.49
C GLY A 62 -25.91 -2.26 1.47
N HIS A 63 -24.61 -2.51 1.35
CA HIS A 63 -23.57 -1.48 1.34
C HIS A 63 -22.73 -1.53 0.06
N GLN A 64 -22.40 -0.35 -0.48
CA GLN A 64 -21.58 -0.25 -1.69
C GLN A 64 -20.09 -0.07 -1.40
N TRP A 65 -19.72 0.41 -0.21
CA TRP A 65 -18.35 0.68 0.14
C TRP A 65 -17.84 -0.29 1.20
N TRP A 66 -16.75 -0.94 0.87
CA TRP A 66 -16.10 -1.92 1.74
C TRP A 66 -14.62 -1.61 1.89
N MET A 67 -14.11 -1.77 3.09
CA MET A 67 -12.69 -1.60 3.39
C MET A 67 -12.22 -2.69 4.33
N VAL A 68 -11.08 -3.28 4.00
CA VAL A 68 -10.29 -4.05 4.95
C VAL A 68 -9.05 -3.26 5.35
N TYR A 69 -8.68 -3.32 6.61
CA TYR A 69 -7.49 -2.67 7.15
C TYR A 69 -6.87 -3.47 8.29
N THR A 70 -5.68 -3.12 8.73
CA THR A 70 -5.08 -3.62 9.98
C THR A 70 -4.89 -2.48 10.97
N PRO A 71 -5.17 -2.68 12.27
CA PRO A 71 -4.78 -1.73 13.32
C PRO A 71 -3.27 -1.78 13.56
N TYR A 72 -2.67 -0.65 13.95
CA TYR A 72 -1.24 -0.55 14.23
C TYR A 72 -0.98 0.16 15.56
N TYR A 73 -1.78 -0.20 16.56
CA TYR A 73 -1.72 0.42 17.88
C TYR A 73 -0.40 0.13 18.59
N GLY A 74 0.17 1.15 19.22
CA GLY A 74 1.43 1.01 19.95
C GLY A 74 2.67 0.79 19.09
N LYS A 75 2.58 0.98 17.76
CA LYS A 75 3.68 0.81 16.79
C LYS A 75 4.29 -0.59 16.80
N THR A 76 3.48 -1.59 17.00
CA THR A 76 3.92 -2.98 17.02
C THR A 76 3.19 -3.80 15.95
N ASP A 77 3.95 -4.45 15.10
CA ASP A 77 3.44 -5.32 14.04
C ASP A 77 2.54 -6.42 14.63
N GLY A 78 2.83 -6.85 15.85
CA GLY A 78 2.01 -7.86 16.54
C GLY A 78 0.56 -7.43 16.83
N MET A 79 0.17 -6.18 16.56
CA MET A 79 -1.23 -5.72 16.65
C MET A 79 -1.97 -5.84 15.31
N GLU A 80 -1.26 -6.13 14.23
CA GLU A 80 -1.87 -6.26 12.92
C GLU A 80 -2.74 -7.52 12.82
N ASN A 81 -4.02 -7.30 12.61
CA ASN A 81 -5.01 -8.32 12.26
C ASN A 81 -6.08 -7.71 11.35
N PRO A 82 -6.45 -8.38 10.24
CA PRO A 82 -7.36 -7.78 9.27
C PRO A 82 -8.76 -7.62 9.85
N ARG A 83 -9.32 -6.43 9.67
CA ARG A 83 -10.67 -6.03 10.07
C ARG A 83 -11.43 -5.52 8.86
N LEU A 84 -12.67 -5.94 8.74
CA LEU A 84 -13.57 -5.52 7.68
C LEU A 84 -14.49 -4.42 8.18
N CYS A 85 -14.68 -3.42 7.35
CA CYS A 85 -15.56 -2.28 7.57
C CYS A 85 -16.40 -2.03 6.33
N TYR A 86 -17.54 -1.39 6.52
CA TYR A 86 -18.36 -0.86 5.47
C TYR A 86 -18.65 0.62 5.68
N ALA A 87 -19.13 1.26 4.64
CA ALA A 87 -19.59 2.64 4.74
C ALA A 87 -20.73 2.90 3.76
N ASP A 88 -21.51 3.90 4.11
CA ASP A 88 -22.55 4.45 3.26
C ASP A 88 -22.10 5.85 2.83
N ALA A 89 -22.27 6.17 1.56
CA ALA A 89 -22.03 7.50 1.01
C ALA A 89 -23.19 7.88 0.11
N LYS A 90 -23.44 9.18 -0.05
CA LYS A 90 -24.40 9.65 -1.03
C LYS A 90 -23.90 9.35 -2.43
N GLU A 91 -24.81 9.25 -3.38
CA GLU A 91 -24.46 9.03 -4.77
C GLU A 91 -23.42 10.06 -5.25
N GLY A 92 -22.31 9.57 -5.81
CA GLY A 92 -21.22 10.40 -6.30
C GLY A 92 -20.24 10.90 -5.23
N GLU A 93 -20.49 10.61 -3.95
CA GLU A 93 -19.56 10.90 -2.85
C GLU A 93 -18.77 9.65 -2.43
N VAL A 94 -17.64 9.85 -1.77
CA VAL A 94 -16.89 8.79 -1.13
C VAL A 94 -16.98 8.88 0.38
N PRO A 95 -17.00 7.74 1.08
CA PRO A 95 -17.15 7.75 2.53
C PRO A 95 -15.88 8.28 3.21
N THR A 96 -16.12 9.04 4.27
CA THR A 96 -15.10 9.47 5.23
C THR A 96 -15.33 8.88 6.62
N THR A 97 -16.46 8.18 6.83
CA THR A 97 -16.79 7.49 8.07
C THR A 97 -17.03 6.02 7.77
N TRP A 98 -16.30 5.17 8.46
CA TRP A 98 -16.31 3.72 8.29
C TRP A 98 -16.83 3.03 9.53
N LYS A 99 -17.75 2.10 9.36
CA LYS A 99 -18.36 1.30 10.42
C LYS A 99 -17.75 -0.09 10.45
N PHE A 100 -17.40 -0.54 11.62
CA PHE A 100 -16.88 -1.90 11.83
C PHE A 100 -17.91 -2.95 11.43
N TYR A 101 -17.46 -3.98 10.71
CA TYR A 101 -18.28 -5.13 10.35
C TYR A 101 -17.85 -6.37 11.15
N CYS A 102 -16.62 -6.87 10.94
CA CYS A 102 -16.10 -8.02 11.69
C CYS A 102 -14.57 -8.06 11.72
N ILE A 103 -14.02 -8.86 12.62
CA ILE A 103 -12.62 -9.29 12.60
C ILE A 103 -12.52 -10.45 11.61
N ILE A 104 -11.65 -10.32 10.61
CA ILE A 104 -11.43 -11.37 9.61
C ILE A 104 -10.56 -12.49 10.17
N LYS A 105 -9.49 -12.13 10.86
CA LYS A 105 -8.55 -13.07 11.45
C LYS A 105 -8.02 -12.50 12.74
N ASP A 106 -8.06 -13.30 13.79
CA ASP A 106 -7.50 -12.92 15.07
C ASP A 106 -5.98 -12.80 14.98
N LYS A 107 -5.43 -12.01 15.90
CA LYS A 107 -4.01 -11.87 16.09
C LYS A 107 -3.37 -13.25 16.35
N PRO A 108 -2.33 -13.64 15.62
CA PRO A 108 -1.64 -14.89 15.88
C PRO A 108 -0.85 -14.82 17.18
N GLU A 109 -0.59 -15.97 17.80
CA GLU A 109 0.24 -16.06 19.01
C GLU A 109 1.67 -15.55 18.76
N LYS A 110 2.22 -15.87 17.59
CA LYS A 110 3.53 -15.42 17.13
C LYS A 110 3.40 -14.80 15.73
N GLY A 111 4.01 -13.64 15.55
CA GLY A 111 3.93 -12.93 14.29
C GLY A 111 2.73 -12.02 14.19
N TYR A 112 2.21 -11.82 12.96
CA TYR A 112 1.13 -10.88 12.66
C TYR A 112 0.51 -11.17 11.30
N ASN A 113 -0.71 -10.67 11.08
CA ASN A 113 -1.47 -10.77 9.84
C ASN A 113 -1.55 -9.40 9.18
N SER A 114 -0.82 -9.17 8.10
CA SER A 114 -0.70 -7.85 7.48
C SER A 114 -1.13 -7.80 6.02
N ASP A 115 -1.04 -6.62 5.45
CA ASP A 115 -1.25 -6.36 4.02
C ASP A 115 -2.58 -6.92 3.47
N PRO A 116 -3.72 -6.68 4.15
CA PRO A 116 -4.97 -7.22 3.65
C PRO A 116 -5.35 -6.57 2.32
N THR A 117 -6.07 -7.35 1.52
CA THR A 117 -6.75 -6.91 0.30
C THR A 117 -8.11 -7.56 0.22
N LEU A 118 -9.03 -6.95 -0.54
CA LEU A 118 -10.36 -7.51 -0.76
C LEU A 118 -10.76 -7.42 -2.23
N ILE A 119 -11.61 -8.34 -2.63
CA ILE A 119 -12.25 -8.38 -3.95
C ILE A 119 -13.69 -8.87 -3.81
N PHE A 120 -14.60 -8.27 -4.56
CA PHE A 120 -15.94 -8.78 -4.76
C PHE A 120 -15.95 -9.61 -6.04
N HIS A 121 -16.33 -10.88 -5.92
CA HIS A 121 -16.33 -11.83 -7.03
C HIS A 121 -17.49 -12.82 -6.88
N CYS A 122 -18.26 -13.01 -7.96
CA CYS A 122 -19.40 -13.93 -7.99
C CYS A 122 -20.37 -13.75 -6.81
N ASN A 123 -20.78 -12.50 -6.54
CA ASN A 123 -21.69 -12.11 -5.45
C ASN A 123 -21.20 -12.46 -4.03
N LYS A 124 -19.90 -12.62 -3.86
CA LYS A 124 -19.26 -12.87 -2.56
C LYS A 124 -18.11 -11.89 -2.33
N LEU A 125 -17.88 -11.54 -1.08
CA LEU A 125 -16.75 -10.72 -0.68
C LEU A 125 -15.63 -11.62 -0.18
N TYR A 126 -14.48 -11.55 -0.82
CA TYR A 126 -13.28 -12.28 -0.40
C TYR A 126 -12.27 -11.31 0.19
N VAL A 127 -11.68 -11.71 1.30
CA VAL A 127 -10.61 -10.98 1.98
C VAL A 127 -9.37 -11.84 2.06
N PHE A 128 -8.24 -11.27 1.72
CA PHE A 128 -6.94 -11.94 1.75
C PHE A 128 -5.98 -11.16 2.64
N TRP A 129 -5.04 -11.85 3.27
CA TRP A 129 -4.01 -11.25 4.11
C TRP A 129 -2.72 -12.05 4.03
N ARG A 130 -1.62 -11.40 4.31
CA ARG A 130 -0.31 -12.01 4.41
C ARG A 130 -0.06 -12.42 5.86
N GLU A 131 0.20 -13.69 6.09
CA GLU A 131 0.60 -14.20 7.38
C GLU A 131 2.11 -14.15 7.54
N ASN A 132 2.57 -13.49 8.59
CA ASN A 132 3.96 -13.36 8.93
C ASN A 132 4.26 -14.11 10.22
N GLU A 133 5.26 -14.98 10.21
CA GLU A 133 5.79 -15.60 11.39
C GLU A 133 7.06 -14.89 11.83
N THR A 134 7.16 -14.58 13.12
CA THR A 134 8.35 -13.96 13.68
C THR A 134 8.99 -14.89 14.69
N ASP A 135 10.20 -15.36 14.41
CA ASP A 135 11.05 -16.01 15.39
C ASP A 135 11.79 -14.95 16.19
N HIS A 136 11.22 -14.56 17.32
CA HIS A 136 11.81 -13.53 18.19
C HIS A 136 13.17 -13.94 18.76
N ALA A 137 13.45 -15.23 18.91
CA ALA A 137 14.73 -15.71 19.41
C ALA A 137 15.87 -15.48 18.40
N LYS A 138 15.53 -15.43 17.12
CA LYS A 138 16.50 -15.22 16.03
C LYS A 138 16.38 -13.83 15.38
N ASN A 139 15.44 -12.99 15.80
CA ASN A 139 15.08 -11.73 15.14
C ASN A 139 14.80 -11.90 13.63
N LEU A 140 14.23 -13.03 13.26
CA LEU A 140 13.90 -13.37 11.88
C LEU A 140 12.39 -13.36 11.73
N GLY A 141 11.89 -12.48 10.86
CA GLY A 141 10.50 -12.48 10.38
C GLY A 141 10.48 -12.95 8.94
N TYR A 142 9.53 -13.77 8.58
CA TYR A 142 9.28 -14.16 7.18
C TYR A 142 7.79 -14.31 6.92
N SER A 143 7.39 -13.91 5.74
CA SER A 143 6.06 -14.19 5.23
C SER A 143 5.93 -15.65 4.91
N ARG A 144 4.83 -16.27 5.29
CA ARG A 144 4.57 -17.68 4.95
C ARG A 144 3.80 -17.79 3.64
N ALA A 145 2.69 -17.10 3.58
CA ALA A 145 1.80 -17.15 2.43
C ALA A 145 0.73 -16.06 2.53
N THR A 146 0.00 -15.85 1.46
CA THR A 146 -1.25 -15.11 1.47
C THR A 146 -2.40 -16.09 1.64
N PHE A 147 -3.18 -15.92 2.68
CA PHE A 147 -4.39 -16.68 2.97
C PHE A 147 -5.62 -15.86 2.63
N GLY A 148 -6.76 -16.55 2.51
CA GLY A 148 -8.01 -15.90 2.17
C GLY A 148 -9.21 -16.49 2.91
N CYS A 149 -10.28 -15.73 2.89
CA CYS A 149 -11.61 -16.16 3.33
C CYS A 149 -12.70 -15.55 2.46
N CYS A 150 -13.86 -16.18 2.48
CA CYS A 150 -15.11 -15.64 2.00
C CYS A 150 -15.89 -15.05 3.17
N VAL A 151 -16.45 -13.86 3.00
CA VAL A 151 -17.33 -13.23 4.00
C VAL A 151 -18.74 -13.17 3.42
N GLN A 152 -19.69 -13.65 4.17
CA GLN A 152 -21.11 -13.61 3.81
C GLN A 152 -21.97 -13.69 5.07
N GLN A 153 -22.96 -12.81 5.21
CA GLN A 153 -23.92 -12.79 6.33
C GLN A 153 -23.26 -12.79 7.72
N ASN A 154 -22.24 -11.96 7.91
CA ASN A 154 -21.40 -11.91 9.12
C ASN A 154 -20.59 -13.19 9.41
N GLU A 155 -20.59 -14.16 8.52
CA GLU A 155 -19.77 -15.36 8.66
C GLU A 155 -18.49 -15.26 7.86
N VAL A 156 -17.40 -15.75 8.46
CA VAL A 156 -16.07 -15.81 7.84
C VAL A 156 -15.73 -17.27 7.58
N THR A 157 -15.70 -17.67 6.31
CA THR A 157 -15.31 -19.02 5.90
C THR A 157 -13.90 -18.97 5.30
N TYR A 158 -12.93 -19.57 5.98
CA TYR A 158 -11.54 -19.61 5.51
C TYR A 158 -11.41 -20.53 4.31
N LEU A 159 -10.55 -20.12 3.36
CA LEU A 159 -10.18 -20.98 2.24
C LEU A 159 -9.26 -22.11 2.73
N GLU A 160 -9.41 -23.30 2.15
CA GLU A 160 -8.68 -24.51 2.58
C GLU A 160 -7.18 -24.42 2.30
N SER A 161 -6.79 -23.67 1.28
CA SER A 161 -5.40 -23.56 0.82
C SER A 161 -4.94 -22.11 0.78
N PRO A 162 -3.63 -21.84 0.98
CA PRO A 162 -3.07 -20.53 0.73
C PRO A 162 -3.29 -20.10 -0.71
N THR A 163 -3.69 -18.85 -0.92
CA THR A 163 -3.94 -18.29 -2.26
C THR A 163 -2.64 -18.04 -3.01
N LEU A 164 -1.65 -17.44 -2.34
CA LEU A 164 -0.32 -17.25 -2.89
C LEU A 164 0.67 -18.01 -2.01
N VAL A 165 1.34 -19.00 -2.59
CA VAL A 165 2.38 -19.77 -1.89
C VAL A 165 3.73 -19.16 -2.22
N GLU A 166 4.23 -18.35 -1.32
CA GLU A 166 5.56 -17.77 -1.44
C GLU A 166 6.64 -18.83 -1.29
N LYS A 167 7.66 -18.77 -2.13
CA LYS A 167 8.89 -19.52 -1.88
C LYS A 167 9.63 -18.83 -0.75
N THR A 168 9.34 -19.22 0.47
CA THR A 168 9.95 -18.69 1.68
C THR A 168 11.41 -19.11 1.81
N ILE A 169 12.25 -18.40 1.09
CA ILE A 169 13.65 -18.30 1.48
C ILE A 169 13.71 -17.02 2.33
N GLN A 170 14.39 -17.05 3.48
CA GLN A 170 14.59 -15.89 4.38
C GLN A 170 15.08 -14.62 3.68
N THR A 171 15.38 -14.69 2.42
CA THR A 171 16.00 -13.68 1.58
C THR A 171 15.09 -13.17 0.46
N ASP A 172 13.97 -13.85 0.22
CA ASP A 172 13.00 -13.52 -0.83
C ASP A 172 11.61 -13.57 -0.23
N HIS A 173 10.87 -12.48 -0.27
CA HIS A 173 9.49 -12.43 0.19
C HIS A 173 8.66 -11.43 -0.60
N GLU A 174 7.38 -11.59 -0.52
CA GLU A 174 6.41 -10.77 -1.19
C GLU A 174 5.57 -10.03 -0.16
N ILE A 175 5.25 -8.80 -0.48
CA ILE A 175 4.43 -7.95 0.37
C ILE A 175 3.31 -7.31 -0.43
N CYS A 176 2.26 -6.90 0.26
CA CYS A 176 1.17 -6.14 -0.29
C CYS A 176 0.48 -6.83 -1.48
N PRO A 177 -0.11 -8.00 -1.31
CA PRO A 177 -0.88 -8.64 -2.36
C PRO A 177 -2.07 -7.75 -2.72
N THR A 178 -2.36 -7.64 -4.01
CA THR A 178 -3.59 -7.06 -4.56
C THR A 178 -4.18 -8.08 -5.52
N ILE A 179 -5.42 -8.48 -5.28
CA ILE A 179 -6.15 -9.43 -6.12
C ILE A 179 -7.19 -8.67 -6.92
N MET A 180 -7.28 -8.97 -8.20
CA MET A 180 -8.22 -8.32 -9.11
C MET A 180 -8.70 -9.28 -10.20
N GLU A 181 -9.85 -8.97 -10.76
CA GLU A 181 -10.36 -9.60 -11.95
C GLU A 181 -10.26 -8.62 -13.13
N THR A 182 -9.70 -9.08 -14.22
CA THR A 182 -9.56 -8.30 -15.45
C THR A 182 -9.88 -9.19 -16.65
N ALA A 183 -10.81 -8.76 -17.50
CA ALA A 183 -11.25 -9.51 -18.67
C ALA A 183 -11.66 -10.97 -18.34
N GLY A 184 -12.34 -11.18 -17.22
CA GLY A 184 -12.83 -12.49 -16.78
C GLY A 184 -11.74 -13.44 -16.26
N LYS A 185 -10.56 -12.92 -15.97
CA LYS A 185 -9.44 -13.68 -15.39
C LYS A 185 -9.02 -13.11 -14.05
N LEU A 186 -8.66 -13.98 -13.14
CA LEU A 186 -8.18 -13.62 -11.82
C LEU A 186 -6.66 -13.47 -11.82
N TYR A 187 -6.20 -12.35 -11.29
CA TYR A 187 -4.80 -12.04 -11.12
C TYR A 187 -4.50 -11.59 -9.69
N ALA A 188 -3.31 -11.88 -9.24
CA ALA A 188 -2.75 -11.26 -8.06
C ALA A 188 -1.41 -10.60 -8.40
N TYR A 189 -1.15 -9.48 -7.74
CA TYR A 189 0.12 -8.76 -7.83
C TYR A 189 0.63 -8.51 -6.42
N SER A 190 1.92 -8.69 -6.23
CA SER A 190 2.59 -8.40 -4.96
C SER A 190 3.94 -7.73 -5.21
N ILE A 191 4.44 -6.97 -4.25
CA ILE A 191 5.79 -6.41 -4.35
C ILE A 191 6.79 -7.49 -3.99
N HIS A 192 7.61 -7.89 -4.95
CA HIS A 192 8.66 -8.86 -4.76
C HIS A 192 9.93 -8.19 -4.23
N ILE A 193 10.27 -8.48 -2.98
CA ILE A 193 11.48 -8.00 -2.30
C ILE A 193 12.47 -9.14 -2.22
N ARG A 194 13.71 -8.84 -2.58
CA ARG A 194 14.78 -9.83 -2.68
C ARG A 194 16.01 -9.39 -1.92
N PHE A 195 16.66 -10.35 -1.26
CA PHE A 195 18.00 -10.13 -0.74
C PHE A 195 18.97 -9.80 -1.87
N ASN A 196 19.79 -8.79 -1.67
CA ASN A 196 20.77 -8.36 -2.62
C ASN A 196 22.16 -8.89 -2.21
N PRO A 197 22.67 -9.98 -2.82
CA PRO A 197 23.99 -10.53 -2.48
C PRO A 197 25.13 -9.55 -2.76
N LYS A 198 24.88 -8.57 -3.63
CA LYS A 198 25.83 -7.49 -3.96
C LYS A 198 25.60 -6.24 -3.14
N TRP A 199 24.98 -6.33 -1.97
CA TRP A 199 24.58 -5.18 -1.15
C TRP A 199 25.74 -4.21 -0.85
N ILE A 200 26.97 -4.69 -0.70
CA ILE A 200 28.16 -3.88 -0.49
C ILE A 200 28.38 -2.88 -1.63
N PHE A 201 28.15 -3.28 -2.89
CA PHE A 201 28.30 -2.41 -4.05
C PHE A 201 27.19 -1.36 -4.15
N TYR A 202 26.05 -1.60 -3.51
CA TYR A 202 24.94 -0.65 -3.45
C TYR A 202 24.94 0.19 -2.18
N PHE A 203 25.88 -0.06 -1.27
CA PHE A 203 26.06 0.70 -0.04
C PHE A 203 26.15 2.21 -0.28
N PRO A 204 26.92 2.72 -1.26
CA PRO A 204 26.94 4.15 -1.54
C PRO A 204 25.57 4.71 -1.94
N GLN A 205 24.75 3.95 -2.69
CA GLN A 205 23.41 4.38 -3.07
C GLN A 205 22.46 4.41 -1.86
N SER A 206 22.58 3.43 -0.97
CA SER A 206 21.83 3.40 0.28
C SER A 206 22.28 4.52 1.22
N LEU A 207 23.57 4.80 1.28
CA LEU A 207 24.15 5.93 2.02
C LEU A 207 23.56 7.26 1.51
N MET A 208 23.59 7.48 0.21
CA MET A 208 23.01 8.68 -0.41
C MET A 208 21.52 8.79 -0.15
N ARG A 209 20.79 7.67 -0.16
CA ARG A 209 19.36 7.64 0.18
C ARG A 209 19.11 8.07 1.63
N GLN A 210 19.92 7.63 2.57
CA GLN A 210 19.77 7.98 3.99
C GLN A 210 20.23 9.42 4.27
N LEU A 211 21.32 9.89 3.66
CA LEU A 211 21.72 11.29 3.69
C LEU A 211 20.64 12.20 3.11
N TYR A 212 20.03 11.79 2.02
CA TYR A 212 18.91 12.46 1.40
C TYR A 212 17.67 12.57 2.31
N ARG A 213 17.48 11.61 3.22
CA ARG A 213 16.42 11.58 4.23
C ARG A 213 16.81 12.27 5.53
N PHE A 214 18.06 12.63 5.71
CA PHE A 214 18.62 13.30 6.90
C PHE A 214 18.28 12.61 8.24
N ARG A 215 18.38 11.28 8.29
CA ARG A 215 18.19 10.50 9.50
C ARG A 215 19.51 10.00 10.06
N ILE A 216 20.18 10.82 10.86
CA ILE A 216 21.51 10.52 11.39
C ILE A 216 21.50 9.41 12.44
N ILE A 217 20.48 9.32 13.28
CA ILE A 217 20.39 8.35 14.39
C ILE A 217 19.94 6.96 13.91
N GLU A 218 19.04 6.89 12.94
CA GLU A 218 18.63 5.62 12.32
C GLU A 218 19.57 5.20 11.18
N PHE A 219 20.58 6.02 10.93
CA PHE A 219 21.48 5.94 9.80
C PHE A 219 22.19 4.59 9.67
N ALA A 220 22.81 4.10 10.74
CA ALA A 220 23.55 2.83 10.69
C ALA A 220 22.64 1.61 10.49
N TYR A 221 21.48 1.60 11.15
CA TYR A 221 20.52 0.50 11.08
C TYR A 221 19.80 0.45 9.72
N LEU A 222 19.27 1.59 9.27
CA LEU A 222 18.59 1.69 7.99
C LEU A 222 19.54 1.52 6.79
N LEU A 223 20.78 1.95 6.94
CA LEU A 223 21.81 1.82 5.93
C LEU A 223 22.06 0.36 5.59
N VAL A 224 22.25 -0.48 6.59
CA VAL A 224 22.47 -1.92 6.41
C VAL A 224 21.22 -2.60 5.87
N GLY A 225 20.03 -2.29 6.42
CA GLY A 225 18.76 -2.88 5.98
C GLY A 225 18.38 -2.48 4.56
N SER A 226 18.43 -1.19 4.21
CA SER A 226 18.01 -0.71 2.89
C SER A 226 18.96 -1.09 1.74
N SER A 227 20.21 -1.43 2.02
CA SER A 227 21.11 -1.97 1.00
C SER A 227 20.97 -3.48 0.83
N ARG A 228 20.61 -4.21 1.88
CA ARG A 228 20.44 -5.67 1.84
C ARG A 228 19.19 -6.08 1.09
N MET A 229 18.12 -5.33 1.17
CA MET A 229 16.84 -5.66 0.55
C MET A 229 16.59 -4.75 -0.66
N LYS A 230 16.22 -5.35 -1.77
CA LYS A 230 15.91 -4.66 -3.02
C LYS A 230 14.56 -5.12 -3.55
N THR A 231 13.74 -4.17 -3.99
CA THR A 231 12.56 -4.50 -4.79
C THR A 231 12.99 -5.05 -6.13
N HIS A 232 12.57 -6.26 -6.43
CA HIS A 232 12.85 -6.93 -7.69
C HIS A 232 11.85 -6.51 -8.77
N GLY A 233 10.59 -6.35 -8.41
CA GLY A 233 9.49 -5.94 -9.27
C GLY A 233 8.15 -6.20 -8.60
N ALA A 234 7.09 -6.24 -9.41
CA ALA A 234 5.79 -6.76 -9.04
C ALA A 234 5.70 -8.22 -9.50
N ALA A 235 5.53 -9.16 -8.57
CA ALA A 235 5.23 -10.54 -8.90
C ALA A 235 3.79 -10.63 -9.42
N LEU A 236 3.60 -11.30 -10.55
CA LEU A 236 2.31 -11.57 -11.17
C LEU A 236 1.96 -13.03 -10.96
N TRP A 237 0.74 -13.25 -10.51
CA TRP A 237 0.13 -14.57 -10.30
C TRP A 237 -1.17 -14.64 -11.10
N GLU A 238 -1.52 -15.81 -11.60
CA GLU A 238 -2.78 -16.07 -12.30
C GLU A 238 -3.56 -17.15 -11.56
N GLY A 239 -4.86 -16.88 -11.30
CA GLY A 239 -5.77 -17.78 -10.63
C GLY A 239 -6.78 -18.39 -11.61
N GLU A 240 -6.98 -19.71 -11.52
CA GLU A 240 -8.06 -20.41 -12.20
C GLU A 240 -9.41 -20.16 -11.54
N ALA A 241 -9.41 -20.14 -10.21
CA ALA A 241 -10.57 -19.84 -9.37
C ALA A 241 -10.07 -19.15 -8.08
N ILE A 242 -10.93 -18.35 -7.45
CA ILE A 242 -10.54 -17.52 -6.31
C ILE A 242 -10.26 -18.36 -5.05
N GLU A 243 -10.87 -19.54 -4.95
CA GLU A 243 -10.68 -20.49 -3.86
C GLU A 243 -9.46 -21.40 -4.04
N LYS A 244 -8.80 -21.36 -5.20
CA LYS A 244 -7.64 -22.19 -5.51
C LYS A 244 -6.34 -21.40 -5.39
N PRO A 245 -5.20 -22.07 -5.15
CA PRO A 245 -3.89 -21.44 -5.20
C PRO A 245 -3.61 -20.85 -6.58
N PHE A 246 -3.15 -19.59 -6.60
CA PHE A 246 -2.74 -18.91 -7.82
C PHE A 246 -1.33 -19.37 -8.22
N GLN A 247 -1.07 -19.40 -9.51
CA GLN A 247 0.21 -19.79 -10.07
C GLN A 247 1.07 -18.56 -10.38
N TYR A 248 2.32 -18.58 -9.91
CA TYR A 248 3.29 -17.55 -10.25
C TYR A 248 3.60 -17.57 -11.76
N VAL A 249 3.46 -16.41 -12.39
CA VAL A 249 3.72 -16.25 -13.84
C VAL A 249 5.09 -15.64 -14.07
N LYS A 250 5.33 -14.47 -13.53
CA LYS A 250 6.58 -13.70 -13.74
C LYS A 250 6.70 -12.53 -12.77
N THR A 251 7.89 -11.95 -12.72
CA THR A 251 8.11 -10.65 -12.09
C THR A 251 8.13 -9.55 -13.14
N ILE A 252 7.30 -8.54 -12.94
CA ILE A 252 7.15 -7.35 -13.79
C ILE A 252 8.03 -6.23 -13.22
N PRO A 253 9.03 -5.73 -13.94
CA PRO A 253 9.93 -4.70 -13.43
C PRO A 253 9.25 -3.33 -13.34
N PHE A 254 9.74 -2.51 -12.41
CA PHE A 254 9.42 -1.09 -12.33
C PHE A 254 10.44 -0.26 -13.10
N LYS A 255 9.98 0.67 -13.95
CA LYS A 255 10.80 1.61 -14.71
C LYS A 255 10.41 3.06 -14.44
N GLY A 256 11.34 3.97 -14.65
CA GLY A 256 11.11 5.42 -14.41
C GLY A 256 11.17 5.84 -12.95
N VAL A 257 11.27 4.91 -12.02
CA VAL A 257 11.50 5.22 -10.61
C VAL A 257 12.96 5.60 -10.38
N SER A 258 13.19 6.66 -9.60
CA SER A 258 14.55 7.03 -9.22
C SER A 258 15.22 5.90 -8.42
N ARG A 259 16.53 5.71 -8.62
CA ARG A 259 17.35 4.76 -7.85
C ARG A 259 17.34 5.02 -6.34
N LEU A 260 16.94 6.22 -5.91
CA LEU A 260 16.81 6.60 -4.50
C LEU A 260 15.51 6.11 -3.87
N TYR A 261 14.59 5.55 -4.65
CA TYR A 261 13.29 5.09 -4.20
C TYR A 261 13.13 3.60 -4.44
N ARG A 262 12.46 2.96 -3.51
CA ARG A 262 12.16 1.55 -3.54
C ARG A 262 10.64 1.37 -3.49
N PRO A 263 9.99 0.83 -4.52
CA PRO A 263 8.59 0.41 -4.42
C PRO A 263 8.39 -0.53 -3.23
N TRP A 264 7.41 -0.21 -2.38
CA TRP A 264 7.18 -0.94 -1.13
C TRP A 264 5.76 -1.48 -1.02
N HIS A 265 4.75 -0.65 -1.19
CA HIS A 265 3.36 -1.07 -1.27
C HIS A 265 2.73 -0.57 -2.56
N MET A 266 1.73 -1.30 -3.06
CA MET A 266 0.95 -0.87 -4.20
C MET A 266 -0.51 -1.30 -4.07
N ASP A 267 -1.38 -0.63 -4.80
CA ASP A 267 -2.71 -1.07 -5.15
C ASP A 267 -2.95 -0.80 -6.64
N LEU A 268 -3.85 -1.56 -7.24
CA LEU A 268 -4.09 -1.57 -8.67
C LEU A 268 -5.53 -1.17 -9.00
N PHE A 269 -5.70 -0.48 -10.11
CA PHE A 269 -7.01 -0.09 -10.62
C PHE A 269 -6.96 0.04 -12.16
N GLU A 270 -8.11 -0.12 -12.78
CA GLU A 270 -8.28 0.12 -14.21
C GLU A 270 -8.84 1.53 -14.47
N ALA A 271 -8.30 2.20 -15.47
CA ALA A 271 -8.77 3.50 -15.94
C ALA A 271 -8.39 3.73 -17.40
N GLU A 272 -9.02 4.73 -18.03
CA GLU A 272 -8.59 5.17 -19.35
C GLU A 272 -7.22 5.86 -19.30
N ASN A 273 -6.34 5.52 -20.22
CA ASN A 273 -5.07 6.21 -20.42
C ASN A 273 -5.26 7.47 -21.29
N GLU A 274 -4.16 8.15 -21.63
CA GLU A 274 -4.16 9.35 -22.45
C GLU A 274 -4.72 9.12 -23.87
N GLU A 275 -4.76 7.86 -24.33
CA GLU A 275 -5.28 7.46 -25.64
C GLU A 275 -6.76 7.04 -25.58
N GLY A 276 -7.40 7.14 -24.40
CA GLY A 276 -8.78 6.69 -24.19
C GLY A 276 -8.94 5.17 -24.14
N LYS A 277 -7.85 4.44 -23.89
CA LYS A 277 -7.87 2.97 -23.77
C LYS A 277 -7.82 2.57 -22.30
N THR A 278 -8.65 1.61 -21.92
CA THR A 278 -8.57 0.99 -20.60
C THR A 278 -7.19 0.39 -20.38
N SER A 279 -6.56 0.73 -19.28
CA SER A 279 -5.21 0.33 -18.91
C SER A 279 -5.14 0.05 -17.42
N LEU A 280 -4.21 -0.81 -17.03
CA LEU A 280 -3.95 -1.10 -15.63
C LEU A 280 -2.96 -0.09 -15.07
N PHE A 281 -3.37 0.57 -13.99
CA PHE A 281 -2.56 1.51 -13.23
C PHE A 281 -2.26 0.97 -11.84
N ALA A 282 -1.18 1.49 -11.26
CA ALA A 282 -0.80 1.23 -9.89
C ALA A 282 -0.55 2.54 -9.13
N VAL A 283 -1.06 2.65 -7.92
CA VAL A 283 -0.59 3.59 -6.93
C VAL A 283 0.47 2.92 -6.09
N VAL A 284 1.66 3.49 -6.04
CA VAL A 284 2.84 2.84 -5.47
C VAL A 284 3.46 3.74 -4.41
N GLN A 285 3.56 3.21 -3.20
CA GLN A 285 4.39 3.81 -2.15
C GLN A 285 5.86 3.51 -2.45
N THR A 286 6.69 4.53 -2.46
CA THR A 286 8.08 4.43 -2.93
C THR A 286 9.11 4.19 -1.84
N ASP A 287 8.72 3.88 -0.65
CA ASP A 287 9.61 3.43 0.42
C ASP A 287 8.84 3.04 1.69
N GLU A 288 9.51 2.36 2.63
CA GLU A 288 8.92 1.84 3.85
C GLU A 288 8.49 2.95 4.83
N LYS A 289 9.34 3.97 4.93
CA LYS A 289 9.11 5.09 5.87
C LYS A 289 9.13 6.42 5.22
N PHE A 290 8.91 7.45 5.13
CA PHE A 290 9.05 8.71 4.37
C PHE A 290 8.80 8.52 2.88
N ALA A 291 7.75 7.80 2.61
CA ALA A 291 7.35 7.48 1.26
C ALA A 291 6.72 8.67 0.53
N ASP A 292 6.84 8.64 -0.76
CA ASP A 292 5.94 9.34 -1.66
C ASP A 292 4.99 8.30 -2.26
N ILE A 293 3.78 8.70 -2.63
CA ILE A 293 2.87 7.90 -3.42
C ILE A 293 2.98 8.35 -4.86
N CYS A 294 3.31 7.43 -5.74
CA CYS A 294 3.48 7.67 -7.16
C CYS A 294 2.46 6.89 -7.99
N LEU A 295 2.17 7.38 -9.18
CA LEU A 295 1.39 6.67 -10.19
C LEU A 295 2.31 5.90 -11.11
N ALA A 296 1.93 4.68 -11.48
CA ALA A 296 2.56 3.90 -12.54
C ALA A 296 1.50 3.28 -13.44
N GLN A 297 1.83 3.04 -14.69
CA GLN A 297 0.97 2.37 -15.66
C GLN A 297 1.65 1.10 -16.14
N LEU A 298 0.92 0.01 -16.23
CA LEU A 298 1.41 -1.20 -16.89
C LEU A 298 1.48 -0.95 -18.39
N LYS A 299 2.70 -0.96 -18.93
CA LYS A 299 3.00 -0.83 -20.36
C LYS A 299 3.83 -2.04 -20.79
N ASP A 300 3.32 -2.79 -21.76
CA ASP A 300 3.95 -4.03 -22.22
C ASP A 300 4.22 -5.00 -21.04
N ASN A 301 5.46 -5.10 -20.62
CA ASN A 301 5.89 -5.99 -19.55
C ASN A 301 6.58 -5.24 -18.38
N HIS A 302 6.23 -3.99 -18.12
CA HIS A 302 6.78 -3.23 -16.99
C HIS A 302 5.79 -2.19 -16.48
N PHE A 303 5.90 -1.85 -15.19
CA PHE A 303 5.21 -0.69 -14.62
C PHE A 303 6.06 0.56 -14.87
N GLN A 304 5.58 1.44 -15.75
CA GLN A 304 6.20 2.72 -16.05
C GLN A 304 5.70 3.78 -15.06
N PHE A 305 6.60 4.32 -14.23
CA PHE A 305 6.27 5.41 -13.33
C PHE A 305 6.09 6.72 -14.06
N TYR A 306 5.07 7.45 -13.68
CA TYR A 306 4.91 8.85 -14.04
C TYR A 306 5.91 9.74 -13.30
N PRO A 307 6.28 10.92 -13.85
CA PRO A 307 7.38 11.72 -13.33
C PRO A 307 7.07 12.44 -12.01
N GLN A 308 5.79 12.69 -11.71
CA GLN A 308 5.40 13.44 -10.53
C GLN A 308 4.74 12.52 -9.49
N PRO A 309 5.07 12.65 -8.19
CA PRO A 309 4.35 11.94 -7.15
C PRO A 309 2.90 12.47 -7.05
N LEU A 310 1.98 11.57 -6.72
CA LEU A 310 0.59 11.93 -6.38
C LEU A 310 0.55 12.70 -5.07
N VAL A 311 1.19 12.17 -4.04
CA VAL A 311 1.25 12.73 -2.69
C VAL A 311 2.67 12.66 -2.16
N THR A 312 3.12 13.71 -1.49
CA THR A 312 4.40 13.76 -0.76
C THR A 312 4.19 14.27 0.65
N ASN A 313 5.10 13.98 1.56
CA ASN A 313 5.06 14.53 2.92
C ASN A 313 4.90 16.05 2.93
N LYS A 314 5.57 16.74 2.00
CA LYS A 314 5.48 18.21 1.90
C LYS A 314 4.09 18.66 1.45
N SER A 315 3.48 17.95 0.50
CA SER A 315 2.16 18.36 0.00
C SER A 315 1.07 18.27 1.05
N ILE A 316 1.23 17.41 2.05
CA ILE A 316 0.23 17.13 3.07
C ILE A 316 0.62 17.60 4.49
N GLY A 317 1.87 18.03 4.70
CA GLY A 317 2.34 18.46 6.01
C GLY A 317 2.41 17.33 7.05
N MET A 318 2.69 16.09 6.62
CA MET A 318 2.74 14.91 7.47
C MET A 318 4.15 14.34 7.57
N ILE A 319 4.42 13.58 8.64
CA ILE A 319 5.74 12.96 8.87
C ILE A 319 5.98 11.76 7.97
N GLY A 320 4.97 10.89 7.82
CA GLY A 320 5.05 9.66 7.04
C GLY A 320 3.78 9.44 6.24
N ILE A 321 3.93 8.74 5.13
CA ILE A 321 2.83 8.28 4.28
C ILE A 321 2.98 6.77 4.15
N TYR A 322 1.86 6.07 4.21
CA TYR A 322 1.88 4.61 4.17
C TYR A 322 0.70 4.07 3.37
N LYS A 323 0.90 2.92 2.74
CA LYS A 323 0.03 2.13 1.90
C LYS A 323 -1.12 2.89 1.21
N PRO A 324 -1.01 3.17 -0.09
CA PRO A 324 -2.08 3.74 -0.88
C PRO A 324 -3.11 2.68 -1.29
N CYS A 325 -4.34 3.12 -1.49
CA CYS A 325 -5.40 2.39 -2.16
C CYS A 325 -6.16 3.32 -3.09
N ALA A 326 -6.49 2.88 -4.30
CA ALA A 326 -7.13 3.68 -5.32
C ALA A 326 -8.55 3.20 -5.64
N VAL A 327 -9.46 4.14 -5.82
CA VAL A 327 -10.82 3.88 -6.30
C VAL A 327 -11.13 4.84 -7.44
N MET A 328 -11.66 4.30 -8.54
CA MET A 328 -12.23 5.09 -9.64
C MET A 328 -13.74 5.12 -9.52
N LEU A 329 -14.33 6.31 -9.48
CA LEU A 329 -15.78 6.52 -9.45
C LEU A 329 -16.14 7.75 -10.28
N ASN A 330 -17.02 7.61 -11.26
CA ASN A 330 -17.52 8.69 -12.10
C ASN A 330 -16.41 9.61 -12.64
N ASP A 331 -15.41 9.02 -13.30
CA ASP A 331 -14.23 9.70 -13.86
C ASP A 331 -13.37 10.46 -12.82
N THR A 332 -13.61 10.24 -11.55
CA THR A 332 -12.84 10.82 -10.46
C THR A 332 -11.96 9.75 -9.83
N PHE A 333 -10.69 10.06 -9.72
CA PHE A 333 -9.71 9.27 -9.01
C PHE A 333 -9.72 9.64 -7.53
N TYR A 334 -9.92 8.65 -6.68
CA TYR A 334 -9.85 8.76 -5.23
C TYR A 334 -8.65 7.97 -4.73
N LEU A 335 -7.86 8.59 -3.87
CA LEU A 335 -6.70 7.98 -3.24
C LEU A 335 -6.91 7.96 -1.73
N TYR A 336 -7.08 6.76 -1.19
CA TYR A 336 -6.98 6.48 0.24
C TYR A 336 -5.53 6.19 0.60
N TYR A 337 -5.07 6.70 1.72
CA TYR A 337 -3.73 6.43 2.24
C TYR A 337 -3.67 6.71 3.73
N THR A 338 -2.73 6.11 4.43
CA THR A 338 -2.49 6.45 5.83
C THR A 338 -1.31 7.39 5.95
N ALA A 339 -1.36 8.27 6.94
CA ALA A 339 -0.29 9.21 7.23
C ALA A 339 -0.23 9.51 8.73
N ARG A 340 0.98 9.89 9.18
CA ARG A 340 1.20 10.33 10.57
C ARG A 340 1.15 11.83 10.66
N ASP A 341 0.43 12.30 11.67
CA ASP A 341 0.37 13.71 12.03
C ASP A 341 1.63 14.15 12.78
N ASP A 342 2.08 15.38 12.56
CA ASP A 342 3.19 15.99 13.32
C ASP A 342 2.86 16.16 14.80
N GLY A 343 1.58 16.33 15.15
CA GLY A 343 1.11 16.51 16.53
C GLY A 343 1.03 15.21 17.32
N ASP A 344 0.76 14.10 16.66
CA ASP A 344 0.69 12.77 17.26
C ASP A 344 1.40 11.73 16.38
N ALA A 345 2.71 11.68 16.53
CA ALA A 345 3.57 10.77 15.77
C ALA A 345 3.31 9.28 16.07
N SER A 346 2.41 8.97 17.00
CA SER A 346 2.04 7.59 17.33
C SER A 346 0.91 7.05 16.47
N LEU A 347 0.06 7.91 15.90
CA LEU A 347 -1.14 7.50 15.18
C LEU A 347 -0.98 7.58 13.66
N ASN A 348 -1.34 6.50 12.98
CA ASN A 348 -1.56 6.50 11.54
C ASN A 348 -3.04 6.75 11.28
N ARG A 349 -3.35 7.85 10.62
CA ARG A 349 -4.73 8.22 10.28
C ARG A 349 -5.00 7.96 8.81
N LEU A 350 -6.17 7.44 8.52
CA LEU A 350 -6.64 7.28 7.16
C LEU A 350 -7.08 8.63 6.58
N PHE A 351 -6.67 8.92 5.36
CA PHE A 351 -7.08 10.09 4.57
C PHE A 351 -7.63 9.65 3.22
N VAL A 352 -8.52 10.47 2.68
CA VAL A 352 -8.94 10.36 1.28
C VAL A 352 -8.78 11.70 0.58
N THR A 353 -8.20 11.67 -0.62
CA THR A 353 -8.08 12.83 -1.52
C THR A 353 -8.55 12.43 -2.91
N SER A 354 -8.95 13.40 -3.71
CA SER A 354 -9.48 13.13 -5.04
C SER A 354 -9.09 14.19 -6.07
N MET A 355 -9.19 13.79 -7.34
CA MET A 355 -9.06 14.67 -8.49
C MET A 355 -9.73 14.01 -9.71
N PRO A 356 -10.34 14.78 -10.62
CA PRO A 356 -10.79 14.23 -11.90
C PRO A 356 -9.65 13.52 -12.62
N TRP A 357 -9.91 12.31 -13.13
CA TRP A 357 -8.85 11.46 -13.68
C TRP A 357 -8.06 12.11 -14.83
N LYS A 358 -8.77 12.78 -15.72
CA LYS A 358 -8.15 13.53 -16.82
C LYS A 358 -7.18 14.62 -16.33
N GLU A 359 -7.49 15.28 -15.20
CA GLU A 359 -6.60 16.27 -14.60
C GLU A 359 -5.37 15.60 -13.93
N VAL A 360 -5.53 14.41 -13.35
CA VAL A 360 -4.37 13.61 -12.86
C VAL A 360 -3.40 13.36 -14.00
N LEU A 361 -3.86 12.80 -15.12
CA LEU A 361 -3.01 12.50 -16.27
C LEU A 361 -2.39 13.79 -16.87
N LYS A 362 -3.17 14.85 -17.01
CA LYS A 362 -2.68 16.15 -17.49
C LYS A 362 -1.54 16.67 -16.62
N ARG A 363 -1.68 16.65 -15.29
CA ARG A 363 -0.64 17.13 -14.36
C ARG A 363 0.60 16.25 -14.39
N GLN A 364 0.45 14.96 -14.60
CA GLN A 364 1.57 14.05 -14.78
C GLN A 364 2.42 14.40 -16.01
N ASN A 365 1.80 14.91 -17.06
CA ASN A 365 2.45 15.22 -18.34
C ASN A 365 3.00 16.67 -18.44
N MET A 366 2.60 17.58 -17.54
CA MET A 366 2.97 19.01 -17.60
C MET A 366 4.47 19.33 -17.40
N ARG A 367 5.35 18.33 -17.17
CA ARG A 367 6.81 18.55 -17.02
C ARG A 367 7.62 17.82 -18.08
N LYS A 368 7.27 18.01 -19.35
CA LYS A 368 8.18 17.77 -20.47
C LYS A 368 8.83 19.07 -21.00
N ILE A 369 8.90 20.11 -20.16
CA ILE A 369 9.57 21.37 -20.55
C ILE A 369 10.76 21.58 -19.62
#